data_295948a0cdf5bd24ab67a8df29b0ca2f
#
_entry.id   295948a0cdf5bd24ab67a8df29b0ca2f
#
_cell.length_a   1.000
_cell.length_b   1.000
_cell.length_c   1.000
_cell.angle_alpha   90.00
_cell.angle_beta   90.00
_cell.angle_gamma   90.00
#
_symmetry.space_group_name_H-M   'P 1'
#
loop_
_entity.id
_entity.type
_entity.pdbx_description
1 polymer ?
#
loop_
_entity_poly.entity_id
_entity_poly.type
_entity_poly.pdbx_seq_one_letter_code
_entity_poly.pdbx_strand_id
1 'polypeptide(L)'
;MLLELTNRCNLHCPVCFASAGEQKPYDLSMEEIEKQYDFLMSHGGPFNIQLSGGEPTMRDDLPEIIRMGRSKGFTFFQLNTNGIRLAESPSYAKELKEAGLNTVFLQFDGLSDQTYQILRGRPLLDEKLFAIRNCASAGLGVVLVPVIAPDVNEHEIGRILHFALENMPAIRGVHFQPVSYFGRCNLEEPKIRITIPRMLRAIESQTKGLMKQSDFGSGGAENPYCSFHASYMRRKDGTLKALAQKDSQCCCTTSDDSRNFVANQWTGVESNSECGCCQPAKEISNNCCCGESADSKVTEWNSFDEFLEQARMNTFTVSGMIFQDAFNLDLDRLKRCYICEVDSRYGMVPFCAYNLTDSNGRSLYRK
;
A
#
# COMPACT_ATOMS: atom_id res chain seq x y z
N MET A 1 -7.46 -7.91 -2.60
CA MET A 1 -8.36 -8.53 -1.60
C MET A 1 -7.74 -8.39 -0.24
N LEU A 2 -8.51 -7.99 0.77
CA LEU A 2 -8.04 -7.90 2.14
C LEU A 2 -8.44 -9.18 2.90
N LEU A 3 -7.49 -9.69 3.68
CA LEU A 3 -7.69 -10.82 4.59
C LEU A 3 -7.43 -10.32 6.02
N GLU A 4 -8.47 -10.31 6.84
CA GLU A 4 -8.34 -10.02 8.27
C GLU A 4 -7.94 -11.28 9.02
N LEU A 5 -6.66 -11.38 9.37
CA LEU A 5 -6.07 -12.58 9.97
C LEU A 5 -6.36 -12.69 11.47
N THR A 6 -6.59 -11.55 12.12
CA THR A 6 -6.73 -11.44 13.58
C THR A 6 -7.50 -10.17 13.94
N ASN A 7 -8.22 -10.18 15.05
CA ASN A 7 -8.76 -8.95 15.66
C ASN A 7 -7.88 -8.44 16.82
N ARG A 8 -6.79 -9.15 17.17
CA ARG A 8 -5.83 -8.69 18.17
C ARG A 8 -5.00 -7.52 17.65
N CYS A 9 -4.69 -6.58 18.52
CA CYS A 9 -3.80 -5.47 18.21
C CYS A 9 -3.02 -5.08 19.47
N ASN A 10 -1.77 -4.63 19.27
CA ASN A 10 -0.92 -4.07 20.32
C ASN A 10 -1.10 -2.55 20.50
N LEU A 11 -2.08 -1.96 19.81
CA LEU A 11 -2.55 -0.58 19.97
C LEU A 11 -4.06 -0.55 20.22
N HIS A 12 -4.50 0.51 20.91
CA HIS A 12 -5.93 0.82 21.08
C HIS A 12 -6.21 2.23 20.52
N CYS A 13 -6.09 2.35 19.19
CA CYS A 13 -6.16 3.63 18.51
C CYS A 13 -7.51 4.32 18.67
N PRO A 14 -7.56 5.64 19.01
CA PRO A 14 -8.79 6.43 18.96
C PRO A 14 -9.47 6.43 17.58
N VAL A 15 -8.70 6.26 16.51
CA VAL A 15 -9.21 6.11 15.14
C VAL A 15 -8.77 4.75 14.60
N CYS A 16 -9.72 3.80 14.46
CA CYS A 16 -9.44 2.44 14.02
C CYS A 16 -10.62 1.87 13.23
N PHE A 17 -10.44 1.64 11.93
CA PHE A 17 -11.49 1.11 11.07
C PHE A 17 -11.95 -0.30 11.49
N ALA A 18 -11.05 -1.08 12.09
CA ALA A 18 -11.32 -2.45 12.53
C ALA A 18 -11.92 -2.54 13.94
N SER A 19 -12.02 -1.44 14.69
CA SER A 19 -12.37 -1.46 16.13
C SER A 19 -11.57 -2.50 16.92
N ALA A 20 -10.31 -2.69 16.56
CA ALA A 20 -9.48 -3.74 17.13
C ALA A 20 -9.34 -3.60 18.65
N GLY A 21 -9.37 -4.74 19.36
CA GLY A 21 -9.27 -4.81 20.80
C GLY A 21 -10.59 -4.58 21.57
N GLU A 22 -11.71 -4.32 20.90
CA GLU A 22 -13.03 -4.17 21.54
C GLU A 22 -13.77 -5.50 21.68
N GLN A 23 -13.46 -6.46 20.84
CA GLN A 23 -14.08 -7.77 20.81
C GLN A 23 -13.21 -8.82 21.51
N LYS A 24 -13.81 -9.99 21.82
CA LYS A 24 -13.04 -11.13 22.30
C LYS A 24 -11.92 -11.46 21.31
N PRO A 25 -10.67 -11.64 21.77
CA PRO A 25 -9.56 -11.98 20.90
C PRO A 25 -9.85 -13.20 20.02
N TYR A 26 -9.62 -13.08 18.73
CA TYR A 26 -9.83 -14.13 17.75
C TYR A 26 -8.78 -14.07 16.66
N ASP A 27 -8.20 -15.21 16.32
CA ASP A 27 -7.32 -15.41 15.19
C ASP A 27 -7.97 -16.44 14.25
N LEU A 28 -7.97 -16.16 12.95
CA LEU A 28 -8.33 -17.19 11.97
C LEU A 28 -7.34 -18.36 12.08
N SER A 29 -7.84 -19.58 12.09
CA SER A 29 -6.99 -20.77 12.01
C SER A 29 -6.32 -20.88 10.64
N MET A 30 -5.23 -21.62 10.55
CA MET A 30 -4.57 -21.88 9.27
C MET A 30 -5.52 -22.53 8.25
N GLU A 31 -6.40 -23.42 8.71
CA GLU A 31 -7.42 -24.06 7.87
C GLU A 31 -8.45 -23.07 7.32
N GLU A 32 -8.90 -22.10 8.14
CA GLU A 32 -9.81 -21.05 7.69
C GLU A 32 -9.16 -20.13 6.66
N ILE A 33 -7.88 -19.76 6.86
CA ILE A 33 -7.11 -18.96 5.91
C ILE A 33 -6.90 -19.73 4.61
N GLU A 34 -6.60 -21.01 4.70
CA GLU A 34 -6.46 -21.88 3.52
C GLU A 34 -7.74 -21.91 2.70
N LYS A 35 -8.90 -22.08 3.35
CA LYS A 35 -10.21 -22.03 2.69
C LYS A 35 -10.48 -20.67 2.04
N GLN A 36 -10.04 -19.56 2.65
CA GLN A 36 -10.16 -18.23 2.04
C GLN A 36 -9.29 -18.11 0.78
N TYR A 37 -8.06 -18.62 0.79
CA TYR A 37 -7.22 -18.66 -0.40
C TYR A 37 -7.82 -19.52 -1.53
N ASP A 38 -8.34 -20.69 -1.21
CA ASP A 38 -8.99 -21.58 -2.18
C ASP A 38 -10.26 -20.95 -2.75
N PHE A 39 -11.05 -20.29 -1.90
CA PHE A 39 -12.20 -19.52 -2.34
C PHE A 39 -11.80 -18.42 -3.33
N LEU A 40 -10.78 -17.62 -3.05
CA LEU A 40 -10.30 -16.59 -3.95
C LEU A 40 -9.79 -17.15 -5.28
N MET A 41 -9.05 -18.25 -5.27
CA MET A 41 -8.56 -18.88 -6.49
C MET A 41 -9.71 -19.40 -7.37
N SER A 42 -10.76 -19.96 -6.76
CA SER A 42 -11.94 -20.45 -7.49
C SER A 42 -12.85 -19.33 -8.02
N HIS A 43 -12.70 -18.07 -7.54
CA HIS A 43 -13.52 -16.91 -7.91
C HIS A 43 -12.74 -15.84 -8.71
N GLY A 44 -11.79 -16.26 -9.54
CA GLY A 44 -11.08 -15.37 -10.47
C GLY A 44 -9.68 -14.95 -10.01
N GLY A 45 -9.11 -15.61 -8.99
CA GLY A 45 -7.71 -15.42 -8.59
C GLY A 45 -6.70 -15.81 -9.69
N PRO A 46 -5.41 -15.55 -9.45
CA PRO A 46 -4.86 -14.96 -8.22
C PRO A 46 -5.12 -13.45 -8.13
N PHE A 47 -5.43 -12.98 -6.92
CA PHE A 47 -5.57 -11.56 -6.60
C PHE A 47 -4.33 -11.05 -5.86
N ASN A 48 -4.12 -9.72 -5.84
CA ASN A 48 -3.20 -9.10 -4.90
C ASN A 48 -3.79 -9.21 -3.48
N ILE A 49 -3.03 -9.78 -2.55
CA ILE A 49 -3.45 -10.03 -1.18
C ILE A 49 -2.93 -8.92 -0.27
N GLN A 50 -3.82 -8.35 0.53
CA GLN A 50 -3.50 -7.42 1.61
C GLN A 50 -3.79 -8.12 2.94
N LEU A 51 -2.73 -8.42 3.70
CA LEU A 51 -2.82 -9.00 5.03
C LEU A 51 -3.16 -7.90 6.03
N SER A 52 -4.28 -8.03 6.71
CA SER A 52 -4.90 -7.01 7.54
C SER A 52 -5.52 -7.60 8.81
N GLY A 53 -6.30 -6.79 9.51
CA GLY A 53 -7.01 -7.15 10.73
C GLY A 53 -6.85 -6.09 11.81
N GLY A 54 -6.65 -6.50 13.06
CA GLY A 54 -6.16 -5.61 14.10
C GLY A 54 -4.71 -5.23 13.81
N GLU A 55 -3.78 -6.11 14.17
CA GLU A 55 -2.38 -6.00 13.78
C GLU A 55 -1.88 -7.40 13.35
N PRO A 56 -1.66 -7.63 12.05
CA PRO A 56 -1.27 -8.94 11.55
C PRO A 56 0.03 -9.48 12.15
N THR A 57 0.97 -8.58 12.50
CA THR A 57 2.25 -8.98 13.09
C THR A 57 2.14 -9.50 14.54
N MET A 58 0.95 -9.46 15.15
CA MET A 58 0.66 -10.13 16.41
C MET A 58 0.60 -11.66 16.25
N ARG A 59 0.57 -12.16 15.02
CA ARG A 59 0.62 -13.59 14.70
C ARG A 59 2.06 -14.02 14.47
N ASP A 60 2.47 -15.07 15.17
CA ASP A 60 3.82 -15.63 14.97
C ASP A 60 3.91 -16.48 13.70
N ASP A 61 2.77 -17.02 13.23
CA ASP A 61 2.64 -17.82 12.01
C ASP A 61 2.39 -16.99 10.73
N LEU A 62 2.55 -15.66 10.79
CA LEU A 62 2.37 -14.80 9.61
C LEU A 62 3.29 -15.18 8.43
N PRO A 63 4.58 -15.55 8.62
CA PRO A 63 5.41 -16.04 7.53
C PRO A 63 4.86 -17.31 6.87
N GLU A 64 4.31 -18.23 7.65
CA GLU A 64 3.71 -19.48 7.15
C GLU A 64 2.43 -19.19 6.33
N ILE A 65 1.63 -18.23 6.75
CA ILE A 65 0.44 -17.76 6.02
C ILE A 65 0.84 -17.24 4.63
N ILE A 66 1.91 -16.44 4.55
CA ILE A 66 2.42 -15.93 3.28
C ILE A 66 2.93 -17.08 2.41
N ARG A 67 3.76 -18.00 2.95
CA ARG A 67 4.28 -19.17 2.21
C ARG A 67 3.14 -20.03 1.68
N MET A 68 2.11 -20.29 2.47
CA MET A 68 0.91 -21.03 2.04
C MET A 68 0.22 -20.34 0.86
N GLY A 69 -0.01 -19.03 0.93
CA GLY A 69 -0.60 -18.30 -0.19
C GLY A 69 0.28 -18.33 -1.44
N ARG A 70 1.61 -18.23 -1.29
CA ARG A 70 2.56 -18.40 -2.40
C ARG A 70 2.44 -19.77 -3.05
N SER A 71 2.36 -20.84 -2.27
CA SER A 71 2.21 -22.21 -2.79
C SER A 71 0.90 -22.42 -3.54
N LYS A 72 -0.14 -21.64 -3.24
CA LYS A 72 -1.44 -21.65 -3.95
C LYS A 72 -1.45 -20.78 -5.21
N GLY A 73 -0.36 -20.08 -5.54
CA GLY A 73 -0.22 -19.31 -6.77
C GLY A 73 -0.45 -17.81 -6.64
N PHE A 74 -0.64 -17.26 -5.44
CA PHE A 74 -0.68 -15.81 -5.26
C PHE A 74 0.71 -15.20 -5.42
N THR A 75 0.82 -14.16 -6.24
CA THR A 75 2.09 -13.56 -6.64
C THR A 75 2.42 -12.24 -5.92
N PHE A 76 1.45 -11.64 -5.21
CA PHE A 76 1.66 -10.38 -4.55
C PHE A 76 1.02 -10.36 -3.16
N PHE A 77 1.86 -10.10 -2.14
CA PHE A 77 1.47 -9.93 -0.75
C PHE A 77 1.90 -8.56 -0.23
N GLN A 78 0.94 -7.85 0.33
CA GLN A 78 1.11 -6.58 1.03
C GLN A 78 0.74 -6.77 2.49
N LEU A 79 1.54 -6.23 3.40
CA LEU A 79 1.28 -6.22 4.84
C LEU A 79 0.82 -4.84 5.29
N ASN A 80 -0.40 -4.73 5.78
CA ASN A 80 -0.89 -3.53 6.45
C ASN A 80 -0.54 -3.63 7.94
N THR A 81 0.32 -2.74 8.44
CA THR A 81 0.83 -2.85 9.82
C THR A 81 1.08 -1.49 10.47
N ASN A 82 0.97 -1.46 11.79
CA ASN A 82 1.43 -0.33 12.59
C ASN A 82 2.96 -0.25 12.70
N GLY A 83 3.70 -1.30 12.33
CA GLY A 83 5.15 -1.32 12.23
C GLY A 83 5.90 -1.56 13.54
N ILE A 84 5.26 -1.71 14.69
CA ILE A 84 5.93 -1.86 15.99
C ILE A 84 6.85 -3.08 15.99
N ARG A 85 6.33 -4.27 15.62
CA ARG A 85 7.15 -5.49 15.57
C ARG A 85 8.28 -5.41 14.55
N LEU A 86 8.06 -4.72 13.42
CA LEU A 86 9.11 -4.47 12.43
C LEU A 86 10.22 -3.55 12.98
N ALA A 87 9.85 -2.59 13.83
CA ALA A 87 10.82 -1.72 14.49
C ALA A 87 11.68 -2.47 15.53
N GLU A 88 11.05 -3.35 16.29
CA GLU A 88 11.70 -4.11 17.37
C GLU A 88 12.61 -5.23 16.85
N SER A 89 12.30 -5.83 15.68
CA SER A 89 12.99 -7.02 15.16
C SER A 89 13.41 -6.88 13.70
N PRO A 90 14.67 -6.53 13.42
CA PRO A 90 15.20 -6.52 12.04
C PRO A 90 15.14 -7.90 11.37
N SER A 91 15.35 -8.98 12.13
CA SER A 91 15.26 -10.35 11.62
C SER A 91 13.87 -10.73 11.15
N TYR A 92 12.84 -10.19 11.79
CA TYR A 92 11.46 -10.43 11.41
C TYR A 92 11.11 -9.83 10.02
N ALA A 93 11.63 -8.63 9.73
CA ALA A 93 11.48 -8.04 8.40
C ALA A 93 12.10 -8.93 7.30
N LYS A 94 13.29 -9.50 7.59
CA LYS A 94 13.96 -10.44 6.68
C LYS A 94 13.18 -11.74 6.52
N GLU A 95 12.66 -12.31 7.60
CA GLU A 95 11.83 -13.52 7.57
C GLU A 95 10.57 -13.34 6.72
N LEU A 96 9.87 -12.19 6.85
CA LEU A 96 8.72 -11.86 6.01
C LEU A 96 9.09 -11.72 4.54
N LYS A 97 10.25 -11.12 4.22
CA LYS A 97 10.76 -11.05 2.85
C LYS A 97 11.02 -12.44 2.28
N GLU A 98 11.71 -13.31 3.03
CA GLU A 98 11.99 -14.68 2.66
C GLU A 98 10.72 -15.55 2.51
N ALA A 99 9.68 -15.25 3.30
CA ALA A 99 8.36 -15.88 3.14
C ALA A 99 7.64 -15.46 1.86
N GLY A 100 8.07 -14.36 1.23
CA GLY A 100 7.51 -13.87 -0.03
C GLY A 100 6.68 -12.60 0.09
N LEU A 101 6.80 -11.83 1.17
CA LEU A 101 6.19 -10.50 1.28
C LEU A 101 6.80 -9.55 0.24
N ASN A 102 5.96 -8.79 -0.47
CA ASN A 102 6.41 -7.86 -1.51
C ASN A 102 6.57 -6.45 -0.99
N THR A 103 5.63 -5.98 -0.16
CA THR A 103 5.59 -4.58 0.30
C THR A 103 4.95 -4.46 1.67
N VAL A 104 5.35 -3.42 2.39
CA VAL A 104 4.79 -3.03 3.68
C VAL A 104 3.98 -1.75 3.51
N PHE A 105 2.69 -1.79 3.81
CA PHE A 105 1.85 -0.62 4.00
C PHE A 105 1.95 -0.20 5.47
N LEU A 106 2.84 0.74 5.70
CA LEU A 106 3.14 1.21 7.04
C LEU A 106 2.22 2.36 7.41
N GLN A 107 1.42 2.17 8.45
CA GLN A 107 0.71 3.27 9.06
C GLN A 107 1.70 4.37 9.48
N PHE A 108 1.55 5.59 8.91
CA PHE A 108 2.48 6.69 9.11
C PHE A 108 1.74 8.03 9.02
N ASP A 109 1.25 8.55 10.15
CA ASP A 109 0.29 9.65 10.17
C ASP A 109 0.93 11.05 10.14
N GLY A 110 2.24 11.16 10.37
CA GLY A 110 2.94 12.45 10.39
C GLY A 110 4.37 12.33 10.91
N LEU A 111 5.01 13.49 11.03
CA LEU A 111 6.38 13.66 11.54
C LEU A 111 6.38 14.33 12.93
N SER A 112 5.31 14.10 13.69
CA SER A 112 5.11 14.65 15.04
C SER A 112 4.44 13.61 15.92
N ASP A 113 5.01 13.36 17.11
CA ASP A 113 4.39 12.49 18.11
C ASP A 113 3.04 12.99 18.61
N GLN A 114 2.77 14.30 18.51
CA GLN A 114 1.46 14.85 18.82
C GLN A 114 0.37 14.27 17.90
N THR A 115 0.66 14.11 16.61
CA THR A 115 -0.24 13.47 15.65
C THR A 115 -0.55 12.03 16.04
N TYR A 116 0.48 11.27 16.43
CA TYR A 116 0.27 9.89 16.89
C TYR A 116 -0.47 9.82 18.21
N GLN A 117 -0.22 10.74 19.14
CA GLN A 117 -0.96 10.79 20.39
C GLN A 117 -2.46 10.96 20.16
N ILE A 118 -2.86 11.81 19.20
CA ILE A 118 -4.27 12.06 18.87
C ILE A 118 -4.89 10.88 18.12
N LEU A 119 -4.22 10.36 17.11
CA LEU A 119 -4.79 9.34 16.21
C LEU A 119 -4.59 7.91 16.72
N ARG A 120 -3.52 7.65 17.51
CA ARG A 120 -3.09 6.30 17.90
C ARG A 120 -3.03 6.08 19.41
N GLY A 121 -3.13 7.15 20.19
CA GLY A 121 -3.19 7.11 21.65
C GLY A 121 -1.83 7.13 22.34
N ARG A 122 -0.71 7.10 21.60
CA ARG A 122 0.65 7.24 22.15
C ARG A 122 1.66 7.74 21.12
N PRO A 123 2.83 8.25 21.53
CA PRO A 123 3.95 8.54 20.63
C PRO A 123 4.38 7.27 19.87
N LEU A 124 4.73 7.40 18.58
CA LEU A 124 5.12 6.27 17.72
C LEU A 124 6.14 6.64 16.63
N LEU A 125 6.60 7.89 16.58
CA LEU A 125 7.44 8.33 15.45
C LEU A 125 8.73 7.52 15.37
N ASP A 126 9.41 7.27 16.48
CA ASP A 126 10.65 6.51 16.49
C ASP A 126 10.44 5.07 15.98
N GLU A 127 9.36 4.39 16.41
CA GLU A 127 9.03 3.06 15.93
C GLU A 127 8.78 3.06 14.41
N LYS A 128 8.15 4.11 13.85
CA LYS A 128 7.96 4.22 12.39
C LYS A 128 9.29 4.34 11.66
N LEU A 129 10.20 5.18 12.17
CA LEU A 129 11.53 5.37 11.57
C LEU A 129 12.38 4.09 11.65
N PHE A 130 12.32 3.37 12.77
CA PHE A 130 13.00 2.08 12.92
C PHE A 130 12.42 1.02 11.98
N ALA A 131 11.08 0.93 11.88
CA ALA A 131 10.41 0.00 10.96
C ALA A 131 10.83 0.25 9.50
N ILE A 132 10.87 1.51 9.04
CA ILE A 132 11.34 1.86 7.69
C ILE A 132 12.78 1.38 7.46
N ARG A 133 13.68 1.65 8.42
CA ARG A 133 15.10 1.21 8.32
C ARG A 133 15.23 -0.31 8.24
N ASN A 134 14.51 -1.04 9.08
CA ASN A 134 14.56 -2.50 9.12
C ASN A 134 13.99 -3.12 7.84
N CYS A 135 12.88 -2.56 7.31
CA CYS A 135 12.32 -2.96 6.01
C CYS A 135 13.31 -2.70 4.87
N ALA A 136 13.95 -1.52 4.84
CA ALA A 136 14.95 -1.17 3.84
C ALA A 136 16.12 -2.16 3.85
N SER A 137 16.64 -2.49 5.06
CA SER A 137 17.73 -3.45 5.24
C SER A 137 17.36 -4.88 4.80
N ALA A 138 16.07 -5.22 4.84
CA ALA A 138 15.55 -6.50 4.37
C ALA A 138 15.15 -6.51 2.88
N GLY A 139 15.34 -5.40 2.15
CA GLY A 139 14.90 -5.29 0.75
C GLY A 139 13.38 -5.25 0.58
N LEU A 140 12.64 -4.86 1.61
CA LEU A 140 11.19 -4.63 1.55
C LEU A 140 10.90 -3.17 1.22
N GLY A 141 10.10 -2.94 0.17
CA GLY A 141 9.56 -1.61 -0.14
C GLY A 141 8.51 -1.20 0.88
N VAL A 142 8.55 0.07 1.29
CA VAL A 142 7.58 0.65 2.22
C VAL A 142 6.71 1.67 1.48
N VAL A 143 5.40 1.59 1.67
CA VAL A 143 4.45 2.64 1.31
C VAL A 143 3.94 3.25 2.60
N LEU A 144 4.08 4.56 2.75
CA LEU A 144 3.54 5.27 3.91
C LEU A 144 2.02 5.43 3.76
N VAL A 145 1.28 5.14 4.81
CA VAL A 145 -0.19 5.19 4.80
C VAL A 145 -0.67 6.15 5.90
N PRO A 146 -0.72 7.46 5.62
CA PRO A 146 -1.25 8.41 6.57
C PRO A 146 -2.77 8.46 6.54
N VAL A 147 -3.39 8.34 7.71
CA VAL A 147 -4.77 8.79 7.92
C VAL A 147 -4.75 10.30 8.07
N ILE A 148 -5.40 11.01 7.17
CA ILE A 148 -5.47 12.47 7.21
C ILE A 148 -6.79 12.91 7.85
N ALA A 149 -6.68 13.56 9.00
CA ALA A 149 -7.81 14.10 9.75
C ALA A 149 -7.79 15.64 9.74
N PRO A 150 -8.93 16.29 9.46
CA PRO A 150 -9.04 17.75 9.57
C PRO A 150 -8.57 18.24 10.93
N ASP A 151 -7.91 19.39 10.94
CA ASP A 151 -7.40 20.06 12.16
C ASP A 151 -6.37 19.25 12.99
N VAL A 152 -6.01 18.04 12.55
CA VAL A 152 -5.01 17.19 13.22
C VAL A 152 -3.68 17.20 12.44
N ASN A 153 -3.67 16.68 11.20
CA ASN A 153 -2.44 16.49 10.44
C ASN A 153 -2.55 16.86 8.94
N GLU A 154 -3.63 17.48 8.52
CA GLU A 154 -3.77 17.94 7.13
C GLU A 154 -2.62 18.89 6.71
N HIS A 155 -2.08 19.64 7.65
CA HIS A 155 -0.94 20.53 7.42
C HIS A 155 0.40 19.81 7.27
N GLU A 156 0.47 18.51 7.55
CA GLU A 156 1.68 17.69 7.43
C GLU A 156 1.82 16.99 6.06
N ILE A 157 0.83 17.10 5.17
CA ILE A 157 0.83 16.38 3.87
C ILE A 157 2.11 16.63 3.08
N GLY A 158 2.53 17.89 2.95
CA GLY A 158 3.77 18.23 2.24
C GLY A 158 5.02 17.70 2.94
N ARG A 159 5.07 17.75 4.27
CA ARG A 159 6.19 17.23 5.05
C ARG A 159 6.34 15.72 4.91
N ILE A 160 5.22 14.98 4.92
CA ILE A 160 5.20 13.52 4.70
C ILE A 160 5.73 13.19 3.31
N LEU A 161 5.31 13.94 2.28
CA LEU A 161 5.79 13.75 0.90
C LEU A 161 7.28 14.03 0.76
N HIS A 162 7.79 15.11 1.32
CA HIS A 162 9.23 15.43 1.30
C HIS A 162 10.03 14.35 2.03
N PHE A 163 9.60 13.96 3.24
CA PHE A 163 10.24 12.88 3.98
C PHE A 163 10.29 11.57 3.17
N ALA A 164 9.19 11.22 2.50
CA ALA A 164 9.13 10.02 1.68
C ALA A 164 10.10 10.09 0.49
N LEU A 165 10.20 11.23 -0.19
CA LEU A 165 11.13 11.44 -1.30
C LEU A 165 12.60 11.39 -0.87
N GLU A 166 12.93 11.93 0.31
CA GLU A 166 14.27 11.89 0.87
C GLU A 166 14.71 10.46 1.23
N ASN A 167 13.76 9.59 1.55
CA ASN A 167 14.02 8.20 1.93
C ASN A 167 13.78 7.18 0.80
N MET A 168 13.75 7.64 -0.47
CA MET A 168 13.76 6.74 -1.62
C MET A 168 15.15 6.08 -1.75
N PRO A 169 15.23 4.82 -2.21
CA PRO A 169 14.15 3.95 -2.71
C PRO A 169 13.46 3.08 -1.64
N ALA A 170 13.86 3.18 -0.36
CA ALA A 170 13.24 2.42 0.71
C ALA A 170 11.73 2.72 0.82
N ILE A 171 11.36 4.00 0.72
CA ILE A 171 9.96 4.42 0.60
C ILE A 171 9.60 4.51 -0.88
N ARG A 172 8.63 3.69 -1.28
CA ARG A 172 8.16 3.56 -2.66
C ARG A 172 7.02 4.51 -3.00
N GLY A 173 6.36 5.06 -2.00
CA GLY A 173 5.24 5.96 -2.20
C GLY A 173 4.52 6.34 -0.92
N VAL A 174 3.49 7.17 -1.09
CA VAL A 174 2.55 7.57 -0.05
C VAL A 174 1.13 7.29 -0.53
N HIS A 175 0.35 6.60 0.30
CA HIS A 175 -1.06 6.31 0.05
C HIS A 175 -1.94 6.99 1.09
N PHE A 176 -2.46 8.16 0.78
CA PHE A 176 -3.29 8.95 1.68
C PHE A 176 -4.67 8.33 1.90
N GLN A 177 -5.08 8.28 3.16
CA GLN A 177 -6.41 7.82 3.55
C GLN A 177 -7.08 8.91 4.40
N PRO A 178 -7.82 9.86 3.80
CA PRO A 178 -8.66 10.76 4.58
C PRO A 178 -9.57 10.00 5.52
N VAL A 179 -9.70 10.49 6.75
CA VAL A 179 -10.49 9.84 7.79
C VAL A 179 -11.92 9.54 7.31
N SER A 180 -12.39 8.34 7.60
CA SER A 180 -13.77 7.90 7.40
C SER A 180 -14.36 7.51 8.76
N TYR A 181 -15.64 7.82 8.97
CA TYR A 181 -16.31 7.68 10.25
C TYR A 181 -17.00 6.31 10.31
N PHE A 182 -16.17 5.27 10.43
CA PHE A 182 -16.60 3.90 10.66
C PHE A 182 -15.63 3.20 11.64
N GLY A 183 -16.05 2.08 12.21
CA GLY A 183 -15.33 1.44 13.29
C GLY A 183 -15.27 2.33 14.54
N ARG A 184 -14.15 2.32 15.26
CA ARG A 184 -13.88 3.24 16.35
C ARG A 184 -13.34 4.55 15.80
N CYS A 185 -14.08 5.63 15.96
CA CYS A 185 -13.64 6.96 15.58
C CYS A 185 -14.08 7.97 16.64
N ASN A 186 -13.12 8.37 17.48
CA ASN A 186 -13.35 9.33 18.58
C ASN A 186 -13.20 10.79 18.12
N LEU A 187 -13.06 11.03 16.82
CA LEU A 187 -13.06 12.37 16.25
C LEU A 187 -14.50 12.82 16.03
N GLU A 188 -14.76 14.09 16.31
CA GLU A 188 -16.02 14.71 15.91
C GLU A 188 -16.11 14.75 14.36
N GLU A 189 -17.33 14.53 13.83
CA GLU A 189 -17.53 14.68 12.39
C GLU A 189 -17.29 16.16 12.01
N PRO A 190 -16.34 16.44 11.09
CA PRO A 190 -16.06 17.81 10.72
C PRO A 190 -17.20 18.37 9.85
N LYS A 191 -17.45 19.69 9.99
CA LYS A 191 -18.39 20.40 9.13
C LYS A 191 -18.03 20.29 7.64
N ILE A 192 -16.74 20.15 7.34
CA ILE A 192 -16.21 20.03 5.98
C ILE A 192 -15.27 18.84 5.93
N ARG A 193 -15.65 17.82 5.17
CA ARG A 193 -14.86 16.62 4.95
C ARG A 193 -13.69 16.88 3.99
N ILE A 194 -12.65 16.06 4.13
CA ILE A 194 -11.55 16.01 3.16
C ILE A 194 -12.04 15.27 1.91
N THR A 195 -12.03 15.97 0.78
CA THR A 195 -12.39 15.43 -0.54
C THR A 195 -11.15 15.28 -1.42
N ILE A 196 -11.25 14.54 -2.54
CA ILE A 196 -10.15 14.44 -3.52
C ILE A 196 -9.65 15.82 -3.94
N PRO A 197 -10.50 16.77 -4.39
CA PRO A 197 -10.01 18.10 -4.75
C PRO A 197 -9.32 18.85 -3.60
N ARG A 198 -9.76 18.66 -2.35
CA ARG A 198 -9.11 19.27 -1.18
C ARG A 198 -7.72 18.66 -0.96
N MET A 199 -7.60 17.33 -1.05
CA MET A 199 -6.31 16.64 -0.97
C MET A 199 -5.33 17.10 -2.05
N LEU A 200 -5.77 17.15 -3.30
CA LEU A 200 -4.91 17.56 -4.42
C LEU A 200 -4.44 19.01 -4.29
N ARG A 201 -5.31 19.93 -3.85
CA ARG A 201 -4.91 21.31 -3.55
C ARG A 201 -3.91 21.40 -2.39
N ALA A 202 -4.10 20.57 -1.35
CA ALA A 202 -3.16 20.52 -0.23
C ALA A 202 -1.79 19.98 -0.66
N ILE A 203 -1.76 18.92 -1.47
CA ILE A 203 -0.53 18.38 -2.04
C ILE A 203 0.21 19.45 -2.85
N GLU A 204 -0.47 20.09 -3.81
CA GLU A 204 0.17 21.11 -4.64
C GLU A 204 0.69 22.30 -3.83
N SER A 205 -0.13 22.85 -2.95
CA SER A 205 0.24 24.02 -2.15
C SER A 205 1.38 23.73 -1.17
N GLN A 206 1.32 22.60 -0.46
CA GLN A 206 2.32 22.23 0.56
C GLN A 206 3.63 21.72 -0.03
N THR A 207 3.61 21.18 -1.25
CA THR A 207 4.82 20.83 -2.01
C THR A 207 5.34 22.00 -2.86
N LYS A 208 4.74 23.19 -2.73
CA LYS A 208 5.11 24.39 -3.50
C LYS A 208 5.11 24.15 -5.02
N GLY A 209 4.16 23.35 -5.50
CA GLY A 209 4.01 23.03 -6.92
C GLY A 209 5.00 21.95 -7.45
N LEU A 210 5.75 21.28 -6.57
CA LEU A 210 6.58 20.13 -6.97
C LEU A 210 5.71 18.99 -7.52
N MET A 211 4.52 18.81 -6.96
CA MET A 211 3.48 17.90 -7.42
C MET A 211 2.22 18.72 -7.70
N LYS A 212 1.72 18.68 -8.92
CA LYS A 212 0.59 19.51 -9.36
C LYS A 212 -0.70 18.71 -9.39
N GLN A 213 -1.82 19.38 -9.18
CA GLN A 213 -3.13 18.74 -9.32
C GLN A 213 -3.32 18.07 -10.67
N SER A 214 -2.78 18.68 -11.74
CA SER A 214 -2.84 18.15 -13.11
C SER A 214 -2.07 16.85 -13.33
N ASP A 215 -1.18 16.47 -12.41
CA ASP A 215 -0.41 15.23 -12.50
C ASP A 215 -1.23 14.00 -12.07
N PHE A 216 -2.35 14.24 -11.37
CA PHE A 216 -3.16 13.19 -10.78
C PHE A 216 -4.36 12.83 -11.67
N GLY A 217 -4.63 11.54 -11.75
CA GLY A 217 -5.84 11.00 -12.37
C GLY A 217 -6.57 10.05 -11.44
N SER A 218 -7.69 9.53 -11.92
CA SER A 218 -8.40 8.45 -11.25
C SER A 218 -7.62 7.14 -11.37
N GLY A 219 -7.80 6.22 -10.40
CA GLY A 219 -7.33 4.85 -10.54
C GLY A 219 -7.94 4.15 -11.75
N GLY A 220 -7.18 3.23 -12.39
CA GLY A 220 -7.64 2.55 -13.60
C GLY A 220 -8.83 1.63 -13.38
N ALA A 221 -9.00 1.13 -12.16
CA ALA A 221 -10.07 0.20 -11.80
C ALA A 221 -11.03 0.79 -10.75
N GLU A 222 -10.60 1.81 -10.00
CA GLU A 222 -11.42 2.46 -8.97
C GLU A 222 -12.40 3.45 -9.57
N ASN A 223 -13.49 3.65 -8.84
CA ASN A 223 -14.41 4.74 -9.15
C ASN A 223 -13.66 6.10 -8.99
N PRO A 224 -13.77 7.02 -9.97
CA PRO A 224 -13.08 8.31 -9.94
C PRO A 224 -13.37 9.17 -8.69
N TYR A 225 -14.48 8.92 -8.01
CA TYR A 225 -14.82 9.60 -6.76
C TYR A 225 -14.21 8.93 -5.51
N CYS A 226 -13.55 7.78 -5.67
CA CYS A 226 -12.96 7.06 -4.55
C CYS A 226 -11.46 7.27 -4.43
N SER A 227 -10.74 7.44 -5.54
CA SER A 227 -9.27 7.43 -5.53
C SER A 227 -8.66 8.44 -6.49
N PHE A 228 -7.40 8.74 -6.22
CA PHE A 228 -6.51 9.49 -7.10
C PHE A 228 -5.11 8.86 -7.05
N HIS A 229 -4.36 8.99 -8.12
CA HIS A 229 -2.97 8.57 -8.15
C HIS A 229 -2.12 9.38 -9.14
N ALA A 230 -0.83 9.47 -8.87
CA ALA A 230 0.20 9.94 -9.78
C ALA A 230 1.49 9.15 -9.55
N SER A 231 2.25 8.93 -10.61
CA SER A 231 3.57 8.33 -10.54
C SER A 231 4.61 9.34 -11.03
N TYR A 232 5.73 9.39 -10.33
CA TYR A 232 6.82 10.33 -10.60
C TYR A 232 8.12 9.56 -10.77
N MET A 233 8.98 10.09 -11.62
CA MET A 233 10.38 9.68 -11.70
C MET A 233 11.25 10.81 -11.14
N ARG A 234 12.06 10.49 -10.13
CA ARG A 234 13.07 11.40 -9.60
C ARG A 234 14.27 11.38 -10.51
N ARG A 235 14.65 12.56 -11.00
CA ARG A 235 15.84 12.74 -11.84
C ARG A 235 17.10 12.89 -10.99
N LYS A 236 18.28 12.79 -11.62
CA LYS A 236 19.59 12.96 -10.96
C LYS A 236 19.76 14.35 -10.32
N ASP A 237 19.13 15.37 -10.89
CA ASP A 237 19.12 16.75 -10.37
C ASP A 237 18.14 16.96 -9.20
N GLY A 238 17.47 15.89 -8.74
CA GLY A 238 16.47 15.93 -7.68
C GLY A 238 15.07 16.38 -8.10
N THR A 239 14.90 16.80 -9.36
CA THR A 239 13.56 17.17 -9.87
C THR A 239 12.67 15.95 -10.07
N LEU A 240 11.36 16.17 -9.99
CA LEU A 240 10.36 15.14 -10.26
C LEU A 240 9.78 15.34 -11.66
N LYS A 241 9.69 14.25 -12.41
CA LYS A 241 8.94 14.21 -13.66
C LYS A 241 7.70 13.35 -13.44
N ALA A 242 6.52 13.95 -13.58
CA ALA A 242 5.28 13.19 -13.60
C ALA A 242 5.32 12.22 -14.81
N LEU A 243 5.01 10.96 -14.55
CA LEU A 243 4.88 9.96 -15.61
C LEU A 243 3.48 10.10 -16.20
N ALA A 244 3.40 10.19 -17.53
CA ALA A 244 2.10 10.27 -18.19
C ALA A 244 1.24 9.07 -17.80
N GLN A 245 0.02 9.34 -17.36
CA GLN A 245 -0.96 8.30 -17.24
C GLN A 245 -1.30 7.83 -18.66
N LYS A 246 -1.35 6.51 -18.87
CA LYS A 246 -1.95 6.00 -20.11
C LYS A 246 -3.39 6.50 -20.13
N ASP A 247 -3.75 7.22 -21.16
CA ASP A 247 -5.15 7.63 -21.35
C ASP A 247 -6.05 6.44 -21.13
N SER A 248 -6.98 6.57 -20.20
CA SER A 248 -7.93 5.51 -19.82
C SER A 248 -8.89 5.10 -20.96
N GLN A 249 -8.70 5.66 -22.15
CA GLN A 249 -9.44 5.31 -23.36
C GLN A 249 -8.93 4.06 -24.09
N CYS A 250 -7.79 3.48 -23.66
CA CYS A 250 -7.38 2.20 -24.22
C CYS A 250 -8.21 1.08 -23.58
N CYS A 251 -9.22 0.59 -24.29
CA CYS A 251 -10.05 -0.58 -23.92
C CYS A 251 -9.27 -1.90 -23.83
N CYS A 252 -7.94 -1.87 -23.92
CA CYS A 252 -7.07 -3.03 -23.96
C CYS A 252 -6.35 -3.32 -22.62
N THR A 253 -6.57 -2.53 -21.57
CA THR A 253 -5.94 -2.79 -20.26
C THR A 253 -6.72 -3.86 -19.53
N THR A 254 -6.10 -5.00 -19.31
CA THR A 254 -6.71 -6.12 -18.57
C THR A 254 -6.62 -5.88 -17.06
N SER A 255 -7.42 -6.63 -16.28
CA SER A 255 -7.33 -6.63 -14.82
C SER A 255 -5.95 -7.14 -14.34
N ASP A 256 -5.31 -8.01 -15.12
CA ASP A 256 -3.96 -8.51 -14.86
C ASP A 256 -2.90 -7.42 -15.04
N ASP A 257 -3.02 -6.60 -16.08
CA ASP A 257 -2.12 -5.46 -16.29
C ASP A 257 -2.19 -4.48 -15.12
N SER A 258 -3.39 -4.19 -14.62
CA SER A 258 -3.59 -3.30 -13.47
C SER A 258 -2.99 -3.90 -12.18
N ARG A 259 -3.16 -5.20 -11.96
CA ARG A 259 -2.56 -5.92 -10.80
C ARG A 259 -1.04 -5.91 -10.86
N ASN A 260 -0.48 -6.23 -12.01
CA ASN A 260 0.98 -6.25 -12.22
C ASN A 260 1.59 -4.85 -12.12
N PHE A 261 0.89 -3.83 -12.58
CA PHE A 261 1.32 -2.45 -12.44
C PHE A 261 1.50 -2.05 -10.96
N VAL A 262 0.50 -2.33 -10.11
CA VAL A 262 0.56 -2.07 -8.66
C VAL A 262 1.69 -2.86 -8.01
N ALA A 263 1.80 -4.16 -8.32
CA ALA A 263 2.83 -5.02 -7.79
C ALA A 263 4.24 -4.50 -8.11
N ASN A 264 4.49 -4.10 -9.35
CA ASN A 264 5.79 -3.61 -9.79
C ASN A 264 6.19 -2.26 -9.19
N GLN A 265 5.21 -1.39 -8.88
CA GLN A 265 5.50 -0.08 -8.31
C GLN A 265 5.90 -0.13 -6.83
N TRP A 266 5.29 -1.02 -6.06
CA TRP A 266 5.43 -1.03 -4.60
C TRP A 266 6.39 -2.09 -4.06
N THR A 267 6.76 -3.08 -4.87
CA THR A 267 7.76 -4.07 -4.47
C THR A 267 9.11 -3.41 -4.21
N GLY A 268 9.80 -3.85 -3.17
CA GLY A 268 11.17 -3.42 -2.86
C GLY A 268 12.14 -3.70 -4.00
N VAL A 269 13.12 -2.82 -4.17
CA VAL A 269 14.17 -3.01 -5.17
C VAL A 269 15.26 -3.87 -4.57
N GLU A 270 15.53 -5.04 -5.16
CA GLU A 270 16.66 -5.87 -4.76
C GLU A 270 17.95 -5.24 -5.29
N SER A 271 18.88 -4.92 -4.40
CA SER A 271 20.26 -4.64 -4.75
C SER A 271 20.94 -5.97 -5.08
N ASN A 272 21.22 -6.22 -6.35
CA ASN A 272 21.77 -7.44 -6.93
C ASN A 272 20.75 -8.56 -7.23
N SER A 273 20.03 -8.44 -8.32
CA SER A 273 19.61 -9.62 -9.06
C SER A 273 20.76 -10.02 -9.97
N GLU A 274 21.55 -11.02 -9.60
CA GLU A 274 22.31 -11.77 -10.59
C GLU A 274 21.32 -12.22 -11.65
N CYS A 275 21.50 -11.77 -12.87
CA CYS A 275 20.72 -12.21 -14.02
C CYS A 275 20.87 -13.74 -14.12
N GLY A 276 19.79 -14.48 -13.90
CA GLY A 276 19.79 -15.94 -13.94
C GLY A 276 20.18 -16.53 -15.31
N CYS A 277 20.41 -15.70 -16.34
CA CYS A 277 20.92 -16.08 -17.64
C CYS A 277 22.46 -16.01 -17.74
N CYS A 278 23.15 -15.45 -16.74
CA CYS A 278 24.60 -15.32 -16.70
C CYS A 278 25.22 -16.26 -15.65
N GLN A 279 24.88 -17.56 -15.68
CA GLN A 279 25.72 -18.54 -15.00
C GLN A 279 27.03 -18.69 -15.80
N PRO A 280 28.19 -18.83 -15.16
CA PRO A 280 29.45 -19.06 -15.88
C PRO A 280 29.38 -20.39 -16.61
N ALA A 281 28.96 -20.33 -17.86
CA ALA A 281 28.94 -21.50 -18.74
C ALA A 281 30.39 -21.88 -19.09
N LYS A 282 30.72 -23.09 -18.83
CA LYS A 282 31.79 -23.79 -19.57
C LYS A 282 31.31 -23.88 -21.03
N GLU A 283 32.17 -23.31 -21.91
CA GLU A 283 32.08 -23.37 -23.36
C GLU A 283 31.14 -22.39 -24.06
N ILE A 284 31.79 -21.57 -24.84
CA ILE A 284 31.27 -20.48 -25.68
C ILE A 284 30.52 -21.13 -26.85
N SER A 285 29.22 -20.92 -26.95
CA SER A 285 28.52 -20.95 -28.23
C SER A 285 28.03 -19.54 -28.55
N ASN A 286 28.51 -19.01 -29.68
CA ASN A 286 28.15 -17.71 -30.24
C ASN A 286 26.68 -17.66 -30.68
N ASN A 287 25.76 -17.40 -29.75
CA ASN A 287 24.42 -16.92 -30.09
C ASN A 287 23.78 -16.27 -28.87
N CYS A 288 24.28 -15.10 -28.52
CA CYS A 288 23.57 -14.17 -27.65
C CYS A 288 22.79 -13.20 -28.54
N CYS A 289 21.45 -13.17 -28.36
CA CYS A 289 20.56 -12.28 -29.13
C CYS A 289 20.64 -10.81 -28.73
N CYS A 290 21.85 -10.30 -28.51
CA CYS A 290 22.12 -8.88 -28.31
C CYS A 290 22.70 -8.31 -29.60
N GLY A 291 21.83 -8.11 -30.59
CA GLY A 291 22.21 -7.42 -31.86
C GLY A 291 22.43 -5.95 -31.62
N GLU A 292 23.61 -5.49 -31.97
CA GLU A 292 23.96 -4.06 -32.11
C GLU A 292 23.01 -3.39 -33.10
N SER A 293 22.37 -2.31 -32.72
CA SER A 293 21.78 -1.38 -33.65
C SER A 293 22.08 0.08 -33.24
N ALA A 294 22.49 0.81 -34.22
CA ALA A 294 23.17 2.08 -34.24
C ALA A 294 22.43 3.28 -33.66
N ASP A 295 23.27 4.22 -33.18
CA ASP A 295 23.11 5.67 -33.12
C ASP A 295 21.73 6.29 -32.97
N SER A 296 21.37 6.54 -31.72
CA SER A 296 20.68 7.76 -31.35
C SER A 296 21.33 8.32 -30.09
N LYS A 297 21.62 9.60 -30.06
CA LYS A 297 22.18 10.34 -28.94
C LYS A 297 21.33 10.13 -27.68
N VAL A 298 21.57 9.04 -26.95
CA VAL A 298 20.97 8.75 -25.67
C VAL A 298 21.96 9.20 -24.61
N THR A 299 21.59 10.27 -24.03
CA THR A 299 22.17 10.82 -22.84
C THR A 299 22.10 9.80 -21.70
N GLU A 300 23.24 9.43 -21.15
CA GLU A 300 23.47 9.08 -19.76
C GLU A 300 23.28 7.63 -19.26
N TRP A 301 22.95 6.64 -20.07
CA TRP A 301 22.82 5.26 -19.62
C TRP A 301 23.73 4.32 -20.43
N ASN A 302 24.52 3.49 -19.75
CA ASN A 302 25.45 2.58 -20.40
C ASN A 302 24.79 1.32 -20.96
N SER A 303 23.57 0.99 -20.49
CA SER A 303 22.76 -0.12 -21.00
C SER A 303 21.27 0.07 -20.70
N PHE A 304 20.41 -0.69 -21.41
CA PHE A 304 18.97 -0.72 -21.16
C PHE A 304 18.62 -1.28 -19.77
N ASP A 305 19.38 -2.25 -19.29
CA ASP A 305 19.21 -2.84 -17.98
C ASP A 305 19.51 -1.84 -16.87
N GLU A 306 20.57 -1.06 -17.01
CA GLU A 306 20.89 0.04 -16.10
C GLU A 306 19.77 1.10 -16.08
N PHE A 307 19.20 1.41 -17.23
CA PHE A 307 18.04 2.30 -17.32
C PHE A 307 16.83 1.74 -16.58
N LEU A 308 16.51 0.44 -16.74
CA LEU A 308 15.39 -0.21 -16.05
C LEU A 308 15.60 -0.25 -14.54
N GLU A 309 16.81 -0.56 -14.09
CA GLU A 309 17.14 -0.56 -12.67
C GLU A 309 17.03 0.84 -12.08
N GLN A 310 17.58 1.84 -12.73
CA GLN A 310 17.46 3.23 -12.31
C GLN A 310 16.01 3.72 -12.35
N ALA A 311 15.22 3.31 -13.34
CA ALA A 311 13.80 3.62 -13.37
C ALA A 311 13.08 3.02 -12.16
N ARG A 312 13.36 1.77 -11.80
CA ARG A 312 12.82 1.14 -10.61
C ARG A 312 13.23 1.88 -9.33
N MET A 313 14.51 2.20 -9.18
CA MET A 313 15.05 2.91 -8.00
C MET A 313 14.41 4.29 -7.80
N ASN A 314 14.14 5.00 -8.90
CA ASN A 314 13.72 6.40 -8.88
C ASN A 314 12.23 6.63 -9.12
N THR A 315 11.41 5.57 -9.24
CA THR A 315 9.96 5.72 -9.35
C THR A 315 9.34 5.89 -7.96
N PHE A 316 8.46 6.89 -7.83
CA PHE A 316 7.73 7.22 -6.61
C PHE A 316 6.24 7.38 -6.92
N THR A 317 5.38 6.82 -6.09
CA THR A 317 3.93 6.88 -6.30
C THR A 317 3.24 7.67 -5.19
N VAL A 318 2.35 8.57 -5.58
CA VAL A 318 1.43 9.24 -4.66
C VAL A 318 0.02 8.84 -5.04
N SER A 319 -0.69 8.28 -4.10
CA SER A 319 -2.08 7.87 -4.29
C SER A 319 -2.91 8.17 -3.04
N GLY A 320 -4.20 8.06 -3.16
CA GLY A 320 -5.07 8.15 -2.00
C GLY A 320 -6.44 7.56 -2.29
N MET A 321 -7.09 7.15 -1.21
CA MET A 321 -8.42 6.58 -1.27
C MET A 321 -9.32 7.17 -0.20
N ILE A 322 -10.50 7.62 -0.62
CA ILE A 322 -11.53 8.15 0.25
C ILE A 322 -12.61 7.07 0.37
N PHE A 323 -12.66 6.45 1.54
CA PHE A 323 -13.66 5.44 1.84
C PHE A 323 -15.00 6.10 2.17
N GLN A 324 -16.07 5.34 1.90
CA GLN A 324 -17.43 5.74 2.25
C GLN A 324 -17.76 5.25 3.65
N ASP A 325 -18.54 6.04 4.36
CA ASP A 325 -19.13 5.71 5.67
C ASP A 325 -20.63 6.01 5.67
N ALA A 326 -21.29 5.87 6.82
CA ALA A 326 -22.73 6.04 6.93
C ALA A 326 -23.26 7.43 6.49
N PHE A 327 -22.41 8.45 6.52
CA PHE A 327 -22.80 9.84 6.20
C PHE A 327 -22.69 10.18 4.70
N ASN A 328 -21.98 9.35 3.92
CA ASN A 328 -21.73 9.64 2.50
C ASN A 328 -21.85 8.39 1.60
N LEU A 329 -22.56 7.36 2.08
CA LEU A 329 -22.70 6.09 1.37
C LEU A 329 -23.46 6.27 0.05
N ASP A 330 -22.83 5.80 -1.02
CA ASP A 330 -23.38 5.70 -2.37
C ASP A 330 -23.40 4.23 -2.79
N LEU A 331 -24.58 3.67 -2.91
CA LEU A 331 -24.77 2.24 -3.20
C LEU A 331 -24.30 1.84 -4.60
N ASP A 332 -24.37 2.73 -5.58
CA ASP A 332 -23.92 2.41 -6.95
C ASP A 332 -22.39 2.37 -7.03
N ARG A 333 -21.71 3.23 -6.28
CA ARG A 333 -20.26 3.14 -6.10
C ARG A 333 -19.89 1.86 -5.35
N LEU A 334 -20.64 1.53 -4.28
CA LEU A 334 -20.38 0.36 -3.45
C LEU A 334 -20.50 -0.94 -4.24
N LYS A 335 -21.55 -1.10 -5.07
CA LYS A 335 -21.77 -2.29 -5.91
C LYS A 335 -20.65 -2.55 -6.92
N ARG A 336 -19.92 -1.52 -7.31
CA ARG A 336 -18.81 -1.59 -8.28
C ARG A 336 -17.43 -1.59 -7.62
N CYS A 337 -17.37 -1.69 -6.29
CA CYS A 337 -16.12 -1.69 -5.56
C CYS A 337 -15.43 -3.06 -5.70
N TYR A 338 -14.15 -3.05 -6.10
CA TYR A 338 -13.33 -4.27 -6.20
C TYR A 338 -12.37 -4.42 -5.02
N ILE A 339 -12.31 -3.44 -4.10
CA ILE A 339 -11.58 -3.57 -2.84
C ILE A 339 -12.50 -4.25 -1.85
N CYS A 340 -12.26 -5.53 -1.60
CA CYS A 340 -13.13 -6.34 -0.77
C CYS A 340 -12.35 -6.99 0.38
N GLU A 341 -13.04 -7.10 1.52
CA GLU A 341 -12.69 -8.03 2.59
C GLU A 341 -13.21 -9.42 2.24
N VAL A 342 -12.46 -10.45 2.63
CA VAL A 342 -12.87 -11.85 2.48
C VAL A 342 -13.46 -12.33 3.80
N ASP A 343 -14.75 -12.61 3.80
CA ASP A 343 -15.47 -13.13 4.98
C ASP A 343 -15.99 -14.53 4.68
N SER A 344 -15.80 -15.46 5.63
CA SER A 344 -16.20 -16.87 5.46
C SER A 344 -17.72 -17.07 5.33
N ARG A 345 -18.53 -16.10 5.75
CA ARG A 345 -20.00 -16.16 5.73
C ARG A 345 -20.60 -15.46 4.52
N TYR A 346 -19.96 -14.37 4.08
CA TYR A 346 -20.51 -13.46 3.07
C TYR A 346 -19.70 -13.44 1.78
N GLY A 347 -18.55 -14.12 1.73
CA GLY A 347 -17.66 -14.11 0.58
C GLY A 347 -16.89 -12.79 0.47
N MET A 348 -16.83 -12.22 -0.73
CA MET A 348 -16.16 -10.95 -0.99
C MET A 348 -17.11 -9.78 -0.70
N VAL A 349 -16.87 -9.04 0.38
CA VAL A 349 -17.66 -7.88 0.79
C VAL A 349 -16.88 -6.60 0.51
N PRO A 350 -17.45 -5.60 -0.20
CA PRO A 350 -16.79 -4.31 -0.40
C PRO A 350 -16.28 -3.70 0.92
N PHE A 351 -15.05 -3.20 0.93
CA PHE A 351 -14.38 -2.70 2.14
C PHE A 351 -15.22 -1.67 2.91
N CYS A 352 -15.82 -0.71 2.19
CA CYS A 352 -16.66 0.30 2.82
C CYS A 352 -17.92 -0.31 3.46
N ALA A 353 -18.53 -1.34 2.85
CA ALA A 353 -19.67 -2.03 3.43
C ALA A 353 -19.27 -2.86 4.66
N TYR A 354 -18.15 -3.58 4.57
CA TYR A 354 -17.67 -4.44 5.65
C TYR A 354 -17.36 -3.65 6.93
N ASN A 355 -16.83 -2.45 6.77
CA ASN A 355 -16.46 -1.57 7.88
C ASN A 355 -17.59 -0.63 8.32
N LEU A 356 -18.74 -0.63 7.61
CA LEU A 356 -19.84 0.26 7.92
C LEU A 356 -20.37 0.02 9.34
N THR A 357 -20.56 1.11 10.06
CA THR A 357 -21.18 1.12 11.39
C THR A 357 -22.52 1.87 11.35
N ASP A 358 -23.45 1.46 12.18
CA ASP A 358 -24.69 2.21 12.42
C ASP A 358 -24.42 3.51 13.21
N SER A 359 -25.46 4.32 13.43
CA SER A 359 -25.38 5.56 14.21
C SER A 359 -24.95 5.37 15.67
N ASN A 360 -24.96 4.13 16.18
CA ASN A 360 -24.50 3.79 17.52
C ASN A 360 -23.08 3.20 17.52
N GLY A 361 -22.38 3.21 16.38
CA GLY A 361 -21.05 2.65 16.22
C GLY A 361 -21.00 1.13 16.11
N ARG A 362 -22.14 0.44 15.92
CA ARG A 362 -22.18 -1.02 15.79
C ARG A 362 -21.86 -1.41 14.36
N SER A 363 -20.93 -2.33 14.19
CA SER A 363 -20.62 -2.91 12.89
C SER A 363 -21.77 -3.75 12.35
N LEU A 364 -22.00 -3.70 11.03
CA LEU A 364 -23.00 -4.50 10.34
C LEU A 364 -22.48 -5.91 9.99
N TYR A 365 -21.21 -6.05 9.69
CA TYR A 365 -20.59 -7.29 9.23
C TYR A 365 -19.60 -7.88 10.23
N ARG A 366 -18.80 -7.05 10.90
CA ARG A 366 -17.88 -7.52 11.93
C ARG A 366 -18.64 -8.04 13.15
N LYS A 367 -18.20 -9.15 13.70
CA LYS A 367 -18.74 -9.73 14.95
C LYS A 367 -17.89 -9.36 16.12
#